data_47d86c0366b754950fc66916b2126fb2
#
_entry.id   47d86c0366b754950fc66916b2126fb2
#
_cell.length_a   1.000
_cell.length_b   1.000
_cell.length_c   1.000
_cell.angle_alpha   90.00
_cell.angle_beta   90.00
_cell.angle_gamma   90.00
#
_symmetry.space_group_name_H-M   'P 1'
#
loop_
_entity.id
_entity.type
_entity.pdbx_description
1 polymer ?
#
loop_
_entity_poly.entity_id
_entity_poly.type
_entity_poly.pdbx_seq_one_letter_code
_entity_poly.pdbx_strand_id
1 'polypeptide(L)'
;MNLTNYVRQVSLEDFGKEFRHTASWNKRLRSTGGRFFPKDGHLDFNPKIYEQFGLETFRKIVRHELCHYHLYFEKKGYRHKDRDFKQLLKAVDGLRYAPTLSSQSTSKTLVYQCLHCRAQYHRKRRINTERYCCGRCQGKLIFIRQLQS
;
A
#
# COMPACT_ATOMS: atom_id res chain seq x y z
N MET A 1 15.71 15.33 -0.42
CA MET A 1 14.76 15.68 -1.50
C MET A 1 13.67 16.58 -0.94
N ASN A 2 13.42 17.71 -1.60
CA ASN A 2 12.25 18.52 -1.27
C ASN A 2 11.02 17.93 -1.97
N LEU A 3 10.11 17.36 -1.21
CA LEU A 3 8.96 16.64 -1.76
C LEU A 3 8.03 17.57 -2.57
N THR A 4 7.76 18.77 -2.09
CA THR A 4 6.93 19.73 -2.82
C THR A 4 7.53 20.07 -4.18
N ASN A 5 8.84 20.32 -4.23
CA ASN A 5 9.52 20.60 -5.49
C ASN A 5 9.50 19.41 -6.45
N TYR A 6 9.66 18.19 -5.91
CA TYR A 6 9.56 16.97 -6.72
C TYR A 6 8.18 16.80 -7.32
N VAL A 7 7.12 17.00 -6.53
CA VAL A 7 5.74 16.93 -7.00
C VAL A 7 5.47 18.00 -8.07
N ARG A 8 6.00 19.21 -7.88
CA ARG A 8 5.91 20.28 -8.89
C ARG A 8 6.55 19.86 -10.21
N GLN A 9 7.72 19.25 -10.13
CA GLN A 9 8.44 18.77 -11.31
C GLN A 9 7.63 17.70 -12.06
N VAL A 10 7.12 16.70 -11.33
CA VAL A 10 6.29 15.65 -11.93
C VAL A 10 5.05 16.24 -12.57
N SER A 11 4.39 17.21 -11.92
CA SER A 11 3.21 17.87 -12.45
C SER A 11 3.49 18.58 -13.78
N LEU A 12 4.58 19.31 -13.86
CA LEU A 12 4.97 20.00 -15.10
C LEU A 12 5.36 19.02 -16.20
N GLU A 13 6.17 18.01 -15.89
CA GLU A 13 6.68 17.07 -16.88
C GLU A 13 5.61 16.12 -17.40
N ASP A 14 4.78 15.59 -16.49
CA ASP A 14 3.82 14.53 -16.84
C ASP A 14 2.42 15.04 -17.17
N PHE A 15 2.02 16.21 -16.63
CA PHE A 15 0.70 16.80 -16.83
C PHE A 15 0.74 18.11 -17.62
N GLY A 16 1.90 18.77 -17.72
CA GLY A 16 2.00 20.10 -18.31
C GLY A 16 1.29 21.18 -17.51
N LYS A 17 1.06 20.95 -16.22
CA LYS A 17 0.32 21.85 -15.33
C LYS A 17 1.07 22.08 -14.04
N GLU A 18 0.90 23.25 -13.44
CA GLU A 18 1.55 23.58 -12.18
C GLU A 18 0.86 22.93 -10.98
N PHE A 19 1.66 22.47 -10.03
CA PHE A 19 1.20 22.12 -8.70
C PHE A 19 1.44 23.33 -7.78
N ARG A 20 0.38 23.96 -7.30
CA ARG A 20 0.45 25.23 -6.55
C ARG A 20 0.35 25.06 -5.04
N HIS A 21 0.19 23.85 -4.55
CA HIS A 21 0.00 23.57 -3.13
C HIS A 21 1.23 22.91 -2.54
N THR A 22 1.08 22.20 -1.43
CA THR A 22 2.19 21.56 -0.74
C THR A 22 2.03 20.05 -0.70
N ALA A 23 3.16 19.36 -0.68
CA ALA A 23 3.22 17.91 -0.50
C ALA A 23 4.10 17.60 0.71
N SER A 24 3.71 16.60 1.48
CA SER A 24 4.42 16.20 2.70
C SER A 24 4.50 14.68 2.81
N TRP A 25 5.53 14.22 3.50
CA TRP A 25 5.60 12.83 3.93
C TRP A 25 4.67 12.62 5.13
N ASN A 26 3.91 11.53 5.12
CA ASN A 26 3.03 11.16 6.23
C ASN A 26 3.32 9.73 6.67
N LYS A 27 4.07 9.58 7.75
CA LYS A 27 4.45 8.28 8.33
C LYS A 27 3.28 7.51 8.91
N ARG A 28 2.14 8.15 9.11
CA ARG A 28 0.92 7.53 9.66
C ARG A 28 0.16 6.72 8.61
N LEU A 29 0.41 6.95 7.32
CA LEU A 29 -0.18 6.14 6.26
C LEU A 29 0.39 4.71 6.34
N ARG A 30 -0.49 3.71 6.35
CA ARG A 30 -0.09 2.31 6.47
C ARG A 30 0.02 1.62 5.12
N SER A 31 -1.12 1.39 4.47
CA SER A 31 -1.20 0.71 3.17
C SER A 31 -1.44 1.67 2.01
N THR A 32 -1.87 2.89 2.28
CA THR A 32 -2.15 3.90 1.27
C THR A 32 -0.84 4.54 0.82
N GLY A 33 -0.63 4.65 -0.50
CA GLY A 33 0.57 5.27 -1.05
C GLY A 33 0.59 6.78 -0.92
N GLY A 34 -0.58 7.41 -1.01
CA GLY A 34 -0.73 8.85 -0.89
C GLY A 34 -2.17 9.23 -0.61
N ARG A 35 -2.40 10.50 -0.37
CA ARG A 35 -3.73 11.04 -0.10
C ARG A 35 -3.84 12.48 -0.59
N PHE A 36 -4.97 12.80 -1.23
CA PHE A 36 -5.32 14.15 -1.62
C PHE A 36 -6.35 14.73 -0.66
N PHE A 37 -6.13 15.96 -0.21
CA PHE A 37 -7.04 16.70 0.66
C PHE A 37 -7.71 17.84 -0.13
N PRO A 38 -8.98 17.68 -0.53
CA PRO A 38 -9.66 18.71 -1.32
C PRO A 38 -9.81 20.07 -0.63
N LYS A 39 -9.89 20.07 0.70
CA LYS A 39 -10.08 21.30 1.48
C LYS A 39 -8.98 22.32 1.23
N ASP A 40 -7.73 21.89 1.20
CA ASP A 40 -6.56 22.79 1.11
C ASP A 40 -5.63 22.48 -0.06
N GLY A 41 -5.98 21.47 -0.87
CA GLY A 41 -5.18 21.07 -2.01
C GLY A 41 -3.87 20.36 -1.67
N HIS A 42 -3.71 19.96 -0.41
CA HIS A 42 -2.51 19.32 0.09
C HIS A 42 -2.42 17.86 -0.35
N LEU A 43 -1.22 17.37 -0.60
CA LEU A 43 -0.93 15.96 -0.87
C LEU A 43 -0.03 15.38 0.22
N ASP A 44 -0.41 14.23 0.75
CA ASP A 44 0.44 13.44 1.63
C ASP A 44 0.93 12.19 0.90
N PHE A 45 2.15 11.77 1.20
CA PHE A 45 2.73 10.56 0.62
C PHE A 45 3.33 9.68 1.70
N ASN A 46 3.24 8.37 1.47
CA ASN A 46 3.77 7.37 2.39
C ASN A 46 5.27 7.15 2.10
N PRO A 47 6.17 7.51 3.03
CA PRO A 47 7.61 7.37 2.81
C PRO A 47 8.03 5.91 2.61
N LYS A 48 7.27 4.95 3.12
CA LYS A 48 7.57 3.52 2.97
C LYS A 48 7.53 3.07 1.52
N ILE A 49 6.68 3.67 0.68
CA ILE A 49 6.63 3.36 -0.75
C ILE A 49 7.95 3.71 -1.42
N TYR A 50 8.45 4.90 -1.14
CA TYR A 50 9.75 5.36 -1.67
C TYR A 50 10.89 4.47 -1.17
N GLU A 51 10.91 4.15 0.12
CA GLU A 51 11.97 3.34 0.72
C GLU A 51 12.01 1.91 0.19
N GLN A 52 10.83 1.29 -0.02
CA GLN A 52 10.76 -0.12 -0.43
C GLN A 52 10.81 -0.33 -1.94
N PHE A 53 10.20 0.56 -2.72
CA PHE A 53 10.01 0.36 -4.16
C PHE A 53 10.82 1.32 -5.02
N GLY A 54 11.41 2.36 -4.44
CA GLY A 54 12.25 3.30 -5.15
C GLY A 54 11.49 4.45 -5.81
N LEU A 55 12.25 5.31 -6.48
CA LEU A 55 11.76 6.57 -7.05
C LEU A 55 10.76 6.35 -8.19
N GLU A 56 11.02 5.38 -9.05
CA GLU A 56 10.16 5.12 -10.22
C GLU A 56 8.73 4.76 -9.81
N THR A 57 8.59 3.83 -8.88
CA THR A 57 7.28 3.44 -8.34
C THR A 57 6.64 4.60 -7.58
N PHE A 58 7.41 5.33 -6.80
CA PHE A 58 6.94 6.51 -6.09
C PHE A 58 6.40 7.57 -7.05
N ARG A 59 7.09 7.82 -8.16
CA ARG A 59 6.63 8.76 -9.19
C ARG A 59 5.23 8.39 -9.72
N LYS A 60 4.95 7.10 -9.90
CA LYS A 60 3.63 6.63 -10.32
C LYS A 60 2.54 6.90 -9.27
N ILE A 61 2.89 6.82 -7.99
CA ILE A 61 2.00 7.22 -6.89
C ILE A 61 1.75 8.73 -6.93
N VAL A 62 2.78 9.52 -7.15
CA VAL A 62 2.65 10.98 -7.29
C VAL A 62 1.71 11.31 -8.45
N ARG A 63 1.82 10.63 -9.57
CA ARG A 63 0.92 10.80 -10.72
C ARG A 63 -0.53 10.50 -10.34
N HIS A 64 -0.76 9.44 -9.56
CA HIS A 64 -2.10 9.08 -9.07
C HIS A 64 -2.72 10.24 -8.27
N GLU A 65 -1.99 10.78 -7.29
CA GLU A 65 -2.49 11.87 -6.46
C GLU A 65 -2.65 13.18 -7.25
N LEU A 66 -1.77 13.43 -8.22
CA LEU A 66 -1.91 14.60 -9.10
C LEU A 66 -3.12 14.49 -10.03
N CYS A 67 -3.54 13.29 -10.40
CA CYS A 67 -4.81 13.11 -11.12
C CYS A 67 -5.99 13.61 -10.29
N HIS A 68 -6.06 13.23 -9.02
CA HIS A 68 -7.09 13.77 -8.11
C HIS A 68 -7.01 15.28 -8.01
N TYR A 69 -5.81 15.80 -7.82
CA TYR A 69 -5.54 17.22 -7.63
C TYR A 69 -5.99 18.05 -8.83
N HIS A 70 -5.50 17.74 -10.02
CA HIS A 70 -5.79 18.53 -11.21
C HIS A 70 -7.26 18.44 -11.61
N LEU A 71 -7.86 17.25 -11.54
CA LEU A 71 -9.27 17.08 -11.89
C LEU A 71 -10.19 17.82 -10.91
N TYR A 72 -9.85 17.81 -9.63
CA TYR A 72 -10.61 18.53 -8.62
C TYR A 72 -10.64 20.05 -8.93
N PHE A 73 -9.48 20.65 -9.19
CA PHE A 73 -9.39 22.09 -9.48
C PHE A 73 -9.92 22.46 -10.85
N GLU A 74 -9.99 21.52 -11.78
CA GLU A 74 -10.63 21.71 -13.08
C GLU A 74 -12.14 21.46 -13.05
N LYS A 75 -12.69 21.12 -11.88
CA LYS A 75 -14.10 20.80 -11.68
C LYS A 75 -14.59 19.63 -12.54
N LYS A 76 -13.72 18.64 -12.69
CA LYS A 76 -13.99 17.38 -13.38
C LYS A 76 -14.13 16.24 -12.38
N GLY A 77 -14.45 15.04 -12.86
CA GLY A 77 -14.53 13.84 -12.02
C GLY A 77 -13.17 13.43 -11.50
N TYR A 78 -12.92 13.66 -10.22
CA TYR A 78 -11.62 13.43 -9.58
C TYR A 78 -11.58 12.16 -8.71
N ARG A 79 -12.68 11.45 -8.60
CA ARG A 79 -12.80 10.23 -7.79
C ARG A 79 -12.37 9.00 -8.59
N HIS A 80 -11.97 7.92 -7.90
CA HIS A 80 -11.53 6.68 -8.55
C HIS A 80 -12.56 6.08 -9.50
N LYS A 81 -13.85 6.23 -9.20
CA LYS A 81 -14.95 5.72 -10.03
C LYS A 81 -15.22 6.56 -11.27
N ASP A 82 -14.74 7.81 -11.30
CA ASP A 82 -15.06 8.74 -12.37
C ASP A 82 -14.25 8.43 -13.62
N ARG A 83 -14.90 8.60 -14.77
CA ARG A 83 -14.28 8.35 -16.07
C ARG A 83 -13.10 9.27 -16.33
N ASP A 84 -13.22 10.55 -15.96
CA ASP A 84 -12.13 11.53 -16.11
C ASP A 84 -10.88 11.09 -15.39
N PHE A 85 -11.02 10.59 -14.16
CA PHE A 85 -9.90 10.06 -13.38
C PHE A 85 -9.26 8.85 -14.06
N LYS A 86 -10.05 7.87 -14.47
CA LYS A 86 -9.55 6.66 -15.11
C LYS A 86 -8.79 6.96 -16.41
N GLN A 87 -9.30 7.89 -17.20
CA GLN A 87 -8.67 8.29 -18.46
C GLN A 87 -7.35 9.02 -18.22
N LEU A 88 -7.33 9.97 -17.29
CA LEU A 88 -6.12 10.74 -16.99
C LEU A 88 -5.04 9.84 -16.38
N LEU A 89 -5.41 8.97 -15.44
CA LEU A 89 -4.47 8.04 -14.81
C LEU A 89 -3.78 7.14 -15.84
N LYS A 90 -4.54 6.63 -16.80
CA LYS A 90 -4.01 5.82 -17.90
C LYS A 90 -3.09 6.65 -18.80
N ALA A 91 -3.47 7.89 -19.10
CA ALA A 91 -2.69 8.76 -19.99
C ALA A 91 -1.32 9.11 -19.41
N VAL A 92 -1.22 9.29 -18.10
CA VAL A 92 0.04 9.64 -17.42
C VAL A 92 0.79 8.43 -16.88
N ASP A 93 0.26 7.22 -17.05
CA ASP A 93 0.84 5.97 -16.54
C ASP A 93 1.02 6.00 -15.02
N GLY A 94 -0.03 6.37 -14.30
CA GLY A 94 -0.07 6.32 -12.84
C GLY A 94 -0.51 4.96 -12.33
N LEU A 95 -0.18 4.65 -11.08
CA LEU A 95 -0.65 3.43 -10.42
C LEU A 95 -2.07 3.61 -9.89
N ARG A 96 -2.95 2.65 -10.21
CA ARG A 96 -4.32 2.62 -9.67
C ARG A 96 -4.35 2.27 -8.19
N TYR A 97 -3.48 1.33 -7.78
CA TYR A 97 -3.37 0.86 -6.41
C TYR A 97 -1.93 0.94 -5.97
N ALA A 98 -1.71 1.32 -4.69
CA ALA A 98 -0.38 1.26 -4.12
C ALA A 98 0.12 -0.19 -4.08
N PRO A 99 1.41 -0.46 -4.35
CA PRO A 99 1.95 -1.80 -4.20
C PRO A 99 1.84 -2.23 -2.74
N THR A 100 1.69 -3.54 -2.53
CA THR A 100 1.60 -4.09 -1.19
C THR A 100 2.93 -3.90 -0.46
N LEU A 101 2.89 -3.17 0.64
CA LEU A 101 4.06 -3.00 1.49
C LEU A 101 4.33 -4.32 2.22
N SER A 102 5.55 -4.85 2.07
CA SER A 102 5.99 -5.93 2.92
C SER A 102 6.08 -5.39 4.34
N SER A 103 5.25 -5.92 5.25
CA SER A 103 5.42 -5.57 6.64
C SER A 103 6.73 -6.18 7.10
N GLN A 104 7.71 -5.37 7.41
CA GLN A 104 8.94 -5.83 8.07
C GLN A 104 8.65 -6.37 9.47
N SER A 105 7.54 -5.98 10.04
CA SER A 105 7.04 -6.57 11.26
C SER A 105 6.28 -7.83 10.89
N THR A 106 7.06 -8.86 10.52
CA THR A 106 6.71 -10.14 11.05
C THR A 106 5.41 -10.72 10.54
N SER A 107 5.43 -11.27 9.36
CA SER A 107 4.59 -12.43 9.17
C SER A 107 5.26 -13.59 9.91
N LYS A 108 5.09 -13.63 11.24
CA LYS A 108 5.46 -14.78 12.03
C LYS A 108 4.55 -15.91 11.61
N THR A 109 5.12 -16.93 10.99
CA THR A 109 4.38 -18.14 10.71
C THR A 109 4.66 -19.13 11.83
N LEU A 110 3.60 -19.54 12.53
CA LEU A 110 3.70 -20.55 13.58
C LEU A 110 3.44 -21.90 12.96
N VAL A 111 4.34 -22.85 13.21
CA VAL A 111 4.24 -24.21 12.67
C VAL A 111 3.78 -25.15 13.78
N TYR A 112 2.68 -25.84 13.53
CA TYR A 112 2.11 -26.86 14.40
C TYR A 112 2.20 -28.20 13.69
N GLN A 113 2.33 -29.27 14.44
CA GLN A 113 2.38 -30.64 13.91
C GLN A 113 1.45 -31.54 14.70
N CYS A 114 0.75 -32.43 13.98
CA CYS A 114 -0.05 -33.48 14.59
C CYS A 114 0.89 -34.56 15.13
N LEU A 115 0.70 -34.95 16.39
CA LEU A 115 1.48 -36.04 16.99
C LEU A 115 1.17 -37.42 16.41
N HIS A 116 0.00 -37.58 15.83
CA HIS A 116 -0.46 -38.86 15.29
C HIS A 116 -0.06 -39.08 13.83
N CYS A 117 -0.53 -38.19 12.93
CA CYS A 117 -0.29 -38.33 11.48
C CYS A 117 0.87 -37.48 10.96
N ARG A 118 1.48 -36.67 11.82
CA ARG A 118 2.61 -35.77 11.51
C ARG A 118 2.31 -34.71 10.47
N ALA A 119 1.02 -34.44 10.18
CA ALA A 119 0.64 -33.33 9.31
C ALA A 119 1.06 -31.99 9.91
N GLN A 120 1.66 -31.12 9.10
CA GLN A 120 2.08 -29.80 9.54
C GLN A 120 1.06 -28.75 9.15
N TYR A 121 0.86 -27.77 10.05
CA TYR A 121 -0.07 -26.65 9.84
C TYR A 121 0.68 -25.35 10.04
N HIS A 122 0.60 -24.47 9.05
CA HIS A 122 1.18 -23.12 9.10
C HIS A 122 0.09 -22.12 9.41
N ARG A 123 0.23 -21.38 10.51
CA ARG A 123 -0.78 -20.40 10.95
C ARG A 123 -0.11 -19.11 11.35
N LYS A 124 -0.78 -18.00 11.09
CA LYS A 124 -0.31 -16.67 11.47
C LYS A 124 -0.65 -16.31 12.91
N ARG A 125 -1.66 -16.94 13.47
CA ARG A 125 -2.11 -16.73 14.85
C ARG A 125 -1.89 -17.99 15.67
N ARG A 126 -1.66 -17.78 16.97
CA ARG A 126 -1.51 -18.90 17.89
C ARG A 126 -2.79 -19.72 17.95
N ILE A 127 -2.64 -21.04 17.83
CA ILE A 127 -3.76 -21.98 17.95
C ILE A 127 -3.80 -22.51 19.38
N ASN A 128 -5.01 -22.58 19.97
CA ASN A 128 -5.21 -23.29 21.23
C ASN A 128 -5.22 -24.79 20.94
N THR A 129 -4.09 -25.46 21.21
CA THR A 129 -3.91 -26.88 20.94
C THR A 129 -4.74 -27.80 21.83
N GLU A 130 -5.31 -27.28 22.93
CA GLU A 130 -6.25 -28.03 23.76
C GLU A 130 -7.64 -28.08 23.16
N ARG A 131 -8.01 -27.03 22.42
CA ARG A 131 -9.34 -26.88 21.80
C ARG A 131 -9.40 -27.40 20.39
N TYR A 132 -8.32 -27.22 19.61
CA TYR A 132 -8.28 -27.61 18.20
C TYR A 132 -7.40 -28.83 18.03
N CYS A 133 -7.84 -29.73 17.16
CA CYS A 133 -7.12 -30.95 16.82
C CYS A 133 -6.83 -31.03 15.33
N CYS A 134 -6.08 -32.04 14.91
CA CYS A 134 -5.79 -32.29 13.50
C CYS A 134 -7.06 -32.52 12.71
N GLY A 135 -7.22 -31.80 11.59
CA GLY A 135 -8.39 -31.96 10.72
C GLY A 135 -8.44 -33.29 9.97
N ARG A 136 -7.35 -34.05 9.92
CA ARG A 136 -7.29 -35.33 9.22
C ARG A 136 -7.57 -36.53 10.13
N CYS A 137 -6.93 -36.56 11.29
CA CYS A 137 -6.99 -37.72 12.18
C CYS A 137 -7.48 -37.39 13.59
N GLN A 138 -7.80 -36.14 13.85
CA GLN A 138 -8.20 -35.63 15.16
C GLN A 138 -7.14 -35.82 16.27
N GLY A 139 -5.91 -36.05 15.87
CA GLY A 139 -4.78 -36.15 16.81
C GLY A 139 -4.43 -34.80 17.43
N LYS A 140 -3.66 -34.85 18.53
CA LYS A 140 -3.25 -33.65 19.23
C LYS A 140 -2.22 -32.85 18.40
N LEU A 141 -2.38 -31.54 18.33
CA LEU A 141 -1.43 -30.63 17.72
C LEU A 141 -0.44 -30.12 18.75
N ILE A 142 0.82 -29.98 18.33
CA ILE A 142 1.86 -29.37 19.14
C ILE A 142 2.52 -28.23 18.37
N PHE A 143 2.97 -27.22 19.08
CA PHE A 143 3.78 -26.15 18.51
C PHE A 143 5.20 -26.65 18.31
N ILE A 144 5.75 -26.50 17.10
CA ILE A 144 7.10 -26.94 16.78
C ILE A 144 8.08 -25.78 16.75
N ARG A 145 7.79 -24.78 15.90
CA ARG A 145 8.69 -23.67 15.67
C ARG A 145 7.99 -22.45 15.10
N GLN A 146 8.67 -21.33 15.17
CA GLN A 146 8.24 -20.07 14.58
C GLN A 146 9.16 -19.74 13.41
N LEU A 147 8.57 -19.54 12.21
CA LEU A 147 9.31 -19.11 11.05
C LEU A 147 9.15 -17.58 10.91
N GLN A 148 10.28 -16.91 10.69
CA GLN A 148 10.28 -15.49 10.31
C GLN A 148 10.58 -15.41 8.83
N SER A 149 9.68 -14.76 8.11
CA SER A 149 9.92 -14.46 6.71
C SER A 149 10.54 -13.07 6.57
#